data_6559b768305cf52dbcaeef8cfffa30bb
#
_entry.id   6559b768305cf52dbcaeef8cfffa30bb
#
_cell.length_a   1.000
_cell.length_b   1.000
_cell.length_c   1.000
_cell.angle_alpha   90.00
_cell.angle_beta   90.00
_cell.angle_gamma   90.00
#
_symmetry.space_group_name_H-M   'P 1'
#
loop_
_entity.id
_entity.type
_entity.pdbx_description
1 polymer ?
#
loop_
_entity_poly.entity_id
_entity_poly.type
_entity_poly.pdbx_seq_one_letter_code
_entity_poly.pdbx_strand_id
1 'polypeptide(L)'
;MGIRKIYKNKTVAQLRALAVIHFHKYIRKRDEGKPCISCGSYTTLQAGHFYSAGNHPSVRFNEDNVHGQCLRCNFYLSGNLIPYRENLIEKIGQERFDKLELNIQLAKRTRYKWDRFFLVEIIEKYKALNK
;
A
#
# COMPACT_ATOMS: atom_id res chain seq x y z
N MET A 1 13.13 20.48 7.02
CA MET A 1 12.82 21.15 5.75
C MET A 1 11.33 21.34 5.58
N GLY A 2 10.92 22.48 5.03
CA GLY A 2 9.54 22.75 4.73
C GLY A 2 9.01 21.96 3.53
N ILE A 3 7.71 22.06 3.28
CA ILE A 3 7.06 21.49 2.12
C ILE A 3 7.60 22.15 0.86
N ARG A 4 7.90 21.36 -0.16
CA ARG A 4 8.32 21.88 -1.45
C ARG A 4 7.25 22.80 -2.02
N LYS A 5 7.67 23.87 -2.70
CA LYS A 5 6.79 24.87 -3.30
C LYS A 5 5.68 24.25 -4.17
N ILE A 6 6.00 23.17 -4.91
CA ILE A 6 5.03 22.51 -5.79
C ILE A 6 3.87 21.88 -5.04
N TYR A 7 4.00 21.63 -3.74
CA TYR A 7 2.95 21.03 -2.92
C TYR A 7 2.21 22.04 -2.05
N LYS A 8 2.68 23.27 -1.99
CA LYS A 8 2.19 24.30 -1.06
C LYS A 8 0.69 24.53 -1.15
N ASN A 9 0.13 24.57 -2.36
CA ASN A 9 -1.27 24.89 -2.59
C ASN A 9 -2.15 23.65 -2.74
N LYS A 10 -1.61 22.46 -2.50
CA LYS A 10 -2.40 21.22 -2.60
C LYS A 10 -3.03 20.89 -1.27
N THR A 11 -4.28 20.42 -1.33
CA THR A 11 -4.98 19.93 -0.16
C THR A 11 -4.39 18.58 0.27
N VAL A 12 -4.69 18.17 1.52
CA VAL A 12 -4.29 16.84 2.01
C VAL A 12 -4.88 15.75 1.10
N ALA A 13 -6.12 15.89 0.65
CA ALA A 13 -6.74 14.93 -0.27
C ALA A 13 -6.00 14.84 -1.60
N GLN A 14 -5.57 15.98 -2.15
CA GLN A 14 -4.78 16.01 -3.39
C GLN A 14 -3.41 15.37 -3.21
N LEU A 15 -2.76 15.65 -2.09
CA LEU A 15 -1.46 15.03 -1.77
C LEU A 15 -1.59 13.52 -1.59
N ARG A 16 -2.65 13.06 -0.93
CA ARG A 16 -2.91 11.63 -0.77
C ARG A 16 -3.10 10.95 -2.12
N ALA A 17 -3.85 11.58 -3.03
CA ALA A 17 -4.06 11.04 -4.38
C ALA A 17 -2.73 10.89 -5.14
N LEU A 18 -1.84 11.88 -5.04
CA LEU A 18 -0.50 11.79 -5.64
C LEU A 18 0.33 10.68 -5.01
N ALA A 19 0.29 10.57 -3.69
CA ALA A 19 1.00 9.52 -2.96
C ALA A 19 0.55 8.13 -3.44
N VAL A 20 -0.76 7.93 -3.61
CA VAL A 20 -1.33 6.68 -4.12
C VAL A 20 -0.78 6.35 -5.50
N ILE A 21 -0.75 7.34 -6.42
CA ILE A 21 -0.26 7.13 -7.78
C ILE A 21 1.18 6.61 -7.77
N HIS A 22 2.06 7.29 -7.05
CA HIS A 22 3.48 6.94 -7.02
C HIS A 22 3.76 5.64 -6.27
N PHE A 23 3.06 5.43 -5.15
CA PHE A 23 3.21 4.21 -4.36
C PHE A 23 2.72 2.98 -5.13
N HIS A 24 1.55 3.06 -5.76
CA HIS A 24 1.01 1.96 -6.55
C HIS A 24 1.91 1.61 -7.73
N LYS A 25 2.48 2.62 -8.38
CA LYS A 25 3.43 2.40 -9.47
C LYS A 25 4.66 1.63 -8.97
N TYR A 26 5.16 2.01 -7.80
CA TYR A 26 6.30 1.32 -7.18
C TYR A 26 5.97 -0.15 -6.89
N ILE A 27 4.79 -0.42 -6.30
CA ILE A 27 4.37 -1.78 -5.98
C ILE A 27 4.26 -2.64 -7.24
N ARG A 28 3.61 -2.11 -8.29
CA ARG A 28 3.49 -2.85 -9.55
C ARG A 28 4.86 -3.16 -10.16
N LYS A 29 5.78 -2.22 -10.09
CA LYS A 29 7.15 -2.38 -10.59
C LYS A 29 7.93 -3.39 -9.77
N ARG A 30 7.83 -3.33 -8.44
CA ARG A 30 8.47 -4.29 -7.53
C ARG A 30 8.00 -5.71 -7.80
N ASP A 31 6.72 -5.90 -8.04
CA ASP A 31 6.10 -7.23 -8.20
C ASP A 31 5.92 -7.64 -9.67
N GLU A 32 6.47 -6.87 -10.61
CA GLU A 32 6.43 -7.22 -12.03
C GLU A 32 7.04 -8.60 -12.26
N GLY A 33 6.32 -9.44 -13.02
CA GLY A 33 6.77 -10.82 -13.27
C GLY A 33 6.46 -11.81 -12.18
N LYS A 34 5.97 -11.35 -11.03
CA LYS A 34 5.53 -12.23 -9.94
C LYS A 34 4.07 -12.62 -10.10
N PRO A 35 3.66 -13.74 -9.50
CA PRO A 35 2.24 -14.15 -9.56
C PRO A 35 1.38 -13.28 -8.66
N CYS A 36 0.08 -13.27 -8.94
CA CYS A 36 -0.92 -12.65 -8.06
C CYS A 36 -0.76 -13.20 -6.64
N ILE A 37 -0.69 -12.32 -5.65
CA ILE A 37 -0.50 -12.71 -4.25
C ILE A 37 -1.61 -13.66 -3.75
N SER A 38 -2.82 -13.53 -4.28
CA SER A 38 -3.95 -14.34 -3.84
C SER A 38 -4.11 -15.64 -4.61
N CYS A 39 -4.26 -15.57 -5.93
CA CYS A 39 -4.57 -16.76 -6.72
C CYS A 39 -3.36 -17.39 -7.44
N GLY A 40 -2.22 -16.73 -7.44
CA GLY A 40 -1.01 -17.25 -8.07
C GLY A 40 -0.95 -17.14 -9.58
N SER A 41 -1.94 -16.55 -10.23
CA SER A 41 -1.92 -16.40 -11.69
C SER A 41 -0.90 -15.37 -12.15
N TYR A 42 -0.32 -15.61 -13.32
CA TYR A 42 0.61 -14.68 -13.96
C TYR A 42 -0.18 -13.82 -14.96
N THR A 43 -0.46 -12.58 -14.58
CA THR A 43 -1.22 -11.64 -15.38
C THR A 43 -0.85 -10.22 -14.95
N THR A 44 -1.45 -9.21 -15.57
CA THR A 44 -1.26 -7.82 -15.17
C THR A 44 -1.72 -7.63 -13.73
N LEU A 45 -0.85 -7.03 -12.90
CA LEU A 45 -1.11 -6.85 -11.48
C LEU A 45 -1.46 -5.42 -11.14
N GLN A 46 -2.34 -5.27 -10.15
CA GLN A 46 -2.65 -4.01 -9.49
C GLN A 46 -2.01 -4.02 -8.11
N ALA A 47 -1.92 -2.86 -7.47
CA ALA A 47 -1.49 -2.76 -6.09
C ALA A 47 -2.67 -3.11 -5.18
N GLY A 48 -2.69 -4.32 -4.64
CA GLY A 48 -3.78 -4.82 -3.81
C GLY A 48 -3.41 -4.77 -2.32
N HIS A 49 -4.28 -4.16 -1.52
CA HIS A 49 -4.08 -4.04 -0.06
C HIS A 49 -4.64 -5.26 0.67
N PHE A 50 -3.86 -5.80 1.63
CA PHE A 50 -4.36 -6.86 2.52
C PHE A 50 -5.32 -6.26 3.55
N TYR A 51 -4.86 -5.30 4.36
CA TYR A 51 -5.74 -4.47 5.17
C TYR A 51 -6.19 -3.31 4.28
N SER A 52 -7.50 -3.14 4.11
CA SER A 52 -8.06 -2.21 3.13
C SER A 52 -7.62 -0.77 3.34
N ALA A 53 -7.38 -0.07 2.23
CA ALA A 53 -6.93 1.31 2.26
C ALA A 53 -7.88 2.24 3.01
N GLY A 54 -9.19 2.05 2.84
CA GLY A 54 -10.20 2.91 3.46
C GLY A 54 -10.36 2.69 4.95
N ASN A 55 -10.28 1.43 5.40
CA ASN A 55 -10.50 1.09 6.81
C ASN A 55 -9.23 1.08 7.64
N HIS A 56 -8.06 1.01 7.00
CA HIS A 56 -6.78 0.90 7.71
C HIS A 56 -5.76 1.90 7.15
N PRO A 57 -6.02 3.21 7.34
CA PRO A 57 -5.14 4.24 6.76
C PRO A 57 -3.71 4.19 7.29
N SER A 58 -3.48 3.68 8.51
CA SER A 58 -2.14 3.62 9.09
C SER A 58 -1.18 2.73 8.29
N VAL A 59 -1.70 1.78 7.52
CA VAL A 59 -0.88 0.87 6.71
C VAL A 59 -1.11 1.03 5.21
N ARG A 60 -1.79 2.08 4.81
CA ARG A 60 -2.10 2.32 3.38
C ARG A 60 -0.84 2.37 2.52
N PHE A 61 0.23 2.95 3.04
CA PHE A 61 1.52 3.10 2.34
C PHE A 61 2.61 2.21 2.93
N ASN A 62 2.21 1.13 3.60
CA ASN A 62 3.14 0.16 4.14
C ASN A 62 3.40 -0.92 3.10
N GLU A 63 4.66 -1.08 2.68
CA GLU A 63 5.03 -2.03 1.62
C GLU A 63 4.69 -3.47 1.96
N ASP A 64 4.65 -3.83 3.24
CA ASP A 64 4.27 -5.18 3.66
C ASP A 64 2.77 -5.45 3.52
N ASN A 65 1.97 -4.40 3.47
CA ASN A 65 0.51 -4.50 3.35
C ASN A 65 0.00 -4.50 1.90
N VAL A 66 0.88 -4.23 0.92
CA VAL A 66 0.43 -3.99 -0.46
C VAL A 66 1.26 -4.83 -1.43
N HIS A 67 0.60 -5.68 -2.19
CA HIS A 67 1.26 -6.59 -3.12
C HIS A 67 0.53 -6.69 -4.44
N GLY A 68 1.25 -7.12 -5.48
CA GLY A 68 0.68 -7.32 -6.81
C GLY A 68 -0.46 -8.32 -6.76
N GLN A 69 -1.62 -7.92 -7.26
CA GLN A 69 -2.84 -8.72 -7.21
C GLN A 69 -3.62 -8.53 -8.50
N CYS A 70 -4.14 -9.63 -9.07
CA CYS A 70 -4.90 -9.54 -10.30
C CYS A 70 -6.24 -8.82 -10.08
N LEU A 71 -6.81 -8.29 -11.16
CA LEU A 71 -8.08 -7.56 -11.11
C LEU A 71 -9.19 -8.40 -10.48
N ARG A 72 -9.28 -9.68 -10.84
CA ARG A 72 -10.30 -10.57 -10.30
C ARG A 72 -10.23 -10.66 -8.79
N CYS A 73 -9.04 -10.93 -8.23
CA CYS A 73 -8.86 -11.04 -6.78
C CYS A 73 -9.05 -9.70 -6.09
N ASN A 74 -8.45 -8.65 -6.64
CA ASN A 74 -8.46 -7.33 -6.01
C ASN A 74 -9.86 -6.69 -6.01
N PHE A 75 -10.57 -6.76 -7.14
CA PHE A 75 -11.87 -6.10 -7.29
C PHE A 75 -13.04 -7.07 -7.11
N TYR A 76 -13.11 -8.09 -7.97
CA TYR A 76 -14.29 -8.96 -8.01
C TYR A 76 -14.41 -9.90 -6.82
N LEU A 77 -13.30 -10.30 -6.21
CA LEU A 77 -13.28 -11.15 -5.01
C LEU A 77 -12.97 -10.37 -3.74
N SER A 78 -13.14 -9.04 -3.78
CA SER A 78 -12.96 -8.15 -2.62
C SER A 78 -11.64 -8.36 -1.87
N GLY A 79 -10.57 -8.57 -2.63
CA GLY A 79 -9.23 -8.78 -2.08
C GLY A 79 -8.83 -10.24 -1.94
N ASN A 80 -9.78 -11.18 -2.05
CA ASN A 80 -9.53 -12.63 -1.93
C ASN A 80 -8.56 -12.92 -0.77
N LEU A 81 -8.98 -12.55 0.44
CA LEU A 81 -8.08 -12.37 1.59
C LEU A 81 -7.54 -13.65 2.20
N ILE A 82 -8.27 -14.77 2.13
CA ILE A 82 -7.82 -16.02 2.75
C ILE A 82 -6.50 -16.49 2.09
N PRO A 83 -6.45 -16.71 0.77
CA PRO A 83 -5.17 -17.07 0.14
C PRO A 83 -4.17 -15.92 0.15
N TYR A 84 -4.63 -14.66 0.14
CA TYR A 84 -3.73 -13.52 0.28
C TYR A 84 -2.92 -13.64 1.57
N ARG A 85 -3.61 -13.87 2.69
CA ARG A 85 -2.96 -13.98 4.01
C ARG A 85 -1.89 -15.06 4.04
N GLU A 86 -2.22 -16.25 3.56
CA GLU A 86 -1.30 -17.38 3.54
C GLU A 86 -0.05 -17.05 2.72
N ASN A 87 -0.23 -16.53 1.53
CA ASN A 87 0.87 -16.21 0.63
C ASN A 87 1.66 -14.98 1.09
N LEU A 88 1.01 -14.05 1.77
CA LEU A 88 1.67 -12.89 2.36
C LEU A 88 2.66 -13.33 3.45
N ILE A 89 2.23 -14.19 4.36
CA ILE A 89 3.10 -14.70 5.43
C ILE A 89 4.30 -15.43 4.83
N GLU A 90 4.08 -16.23 3.79
CA GLU A 90 5.15 -16.91 3.08
C GLU A 90 6.13 -15.92 2.43
N LYS A 91 5.61 -14.86 1.81
CA LYS A 91 6.42 -13.88 1.08
C LYS A 91 7.25 -12.98 1.99
N ILE A 92 6.67 -12.45 3.05
CA ILE A 92 7.35 -11.49 3.93
C ILE A 92 7.87 -12.12 5.23
N GLY A 93 7.40 -13.30 5.58
CA GLY A 93 7.75 -13.99 6.82
C GLY A 93 6.82 -13.63 7.97
N GLN A 94 6.76 -14.53 8.95
CA GLN A 94 5.84 -14.39 10.10
C GLN A 94 6.15 -13.15 10.92
N GLU A 95 7.42 -12.84 11.14
CA GLU A 95 7.82 -11.68 11.95
C GLU A 95 7.30 -10.36 11.37
N ARG A 96 7.48 -10.15 10.06
CA ARG A 96 7.00 -8.93 9.42
C ARG A 96 5.48 -8.89 9.37
N PHE A 97 4.84 -10.04 9.19
CA PHE A 97 3.39 -10.12 9.23
C PHE A 97 2.86 -9.75 10.62
N ASP A 98 3.49 -10.25 11.69
CA ASP A 98 3.10 -9.93 13.06
C ASP A 98 3.27 -8.44 13.36
N LYS A 99 4.31 -7.80 12.84
CA LYS A 99 4.51 -6.34 12.97
C LYS A 99 3.40 -5.57 12.27
N LEU A 100 2.96 -6.04 11.11
CA LEU A 100 1.86 -5.43 10.38
C LEU A 100 0.58 -5.51 11.21
N GLU A 101 0.28 -6.66 11.77
CA GLU A 101 -0.90 -6.85 12.64
C GLU A 101 -0.83 -5.98 13.90
N LEU A 102 0.35 -5.88 14.52
CA LEU A 102 0.55 -5.02 15.68
C LEU A 102 0.27 -3.57 15.35
N ASN A 103 0.71 -3.10 14.19
CA ASN A 103 0.44 -1.75 13.71
C ASN A 103 -1.07 -1.48 13.66
N ILE A 104 -1.84 -2.44 13.13
CA ILE A 104 -3.30 -2.35 13.09
C ILE A 104 -3.90 -2.27 14.50
N GLN A 105 -3.44 -3.11 15.43
CA GLN A 105 -3.96 -3.13 16.80
C GLN A 105 -3.70 -1.81 17.53
N LEU A 106 -2.51 -1.25 17.36
CA LEU A 106 -2.16 0.04 17.97
C LEU A 106 -2.96 1.19 17.36
N ALA A 107 -3.17 1.16 16.06
CA ALA A 107 -3.92 2.22 15.36
C ALA A 107 -5.41 2.25 15.72
N LYS A 108 -5.99 1.13 16.15
CA LYS A 108 -7.40 1.07 16.56
C LYS A 108 -7.74 1.98 17.75
N ARG A 109 -6.74 2.34 18.52
CA ARG A 109 -6.93 3.13 19.75
C ARG A 109 -6.99 4.63 19.49
N THR A 110 -6.63 5.07 18.29
CA THR A 110 -6.57 6.48 17.94
C THR A 110 -7.23 6.74 16.60
N ARG A 111 -7.79 7.95 16.46
CA ARG A 111 -8.31 8.38 15.17
C ARG A 111 -7.14 8.77 14.27
N TYR A 112 -7.05 8.14 13.10
CA TYR A 112 -5.98 8.45 12.14
C TYR A 112 -6.21 9.80 11.50
N LYS A 113 -5.15 10.62 11.47
CA LYS A 113 -5.16 11.89 10.76
C LYS A 113 -4.06 11.88 9.71
N TRP A 114 -4.44 12.23 8.48
CA TRP A 114 -3.45 12.36 7.40
C TRP A 114 -2.60 13.60 7.63
N ASP A 115 -1.29 13.40 7.68
CA ASP A 115 -0.29 14.46 7.84
C ASP A 115 0.27 14.82 6.46
N ARG A 116 0.17 16.10 6.09
CA ARG A 116 0.66 16.55 4.78
C ARG A 116 2.17 16.35 4.62
N PHE A 117 2.96 16.50 5.68
CA PHE A 117 4.41 16.28 5.60
C PHE A 117 4.73 14.83 5.31
N PHE A 118 4.03 13.90 5.94
CA PHE A 118 4.16 12.47 5.68
C PHE A 118 3.80 12.16 4.22
N LEU A 119 2.70 12.71 3.72
CA LEU A 119 2.28 12.48 2.33
C LEU A 119 3.31 12.99 1.33
N VAL A 120 3.89 14.16 1.58
CA VAL A 120 4.96 14.69 0.72
C VAL A 120 6.19 13.77 0.75
N GLU A 121 6.55 13.25 1.92
CA GLU A 121 7.65 12.28 2.03
C GLU A 121 7.38 11.03 1.19
N ILE A 122 6.15 10.49 1.24
CA ILE A 122 5.75 9.33 0.43
C ILE A 122 5.87 9.66 -1.06
N ILE A 123 5.33 10.79 -1.49
CA ILE A 123 5.40 11.21 -2.89
C ILE A 123 6.85 11.27 -3.36
N GLU A 124 7.71 11.98 -2.63
CA GLU A 124 9.11 12.17 -3.03
C GLU A 124 9.90 10.86 -3.02
N LYS A 125 9.67 10.02 -2.01
CA LYS A 125 10.33 8.72 -1.90
C LYS A 125 10.02 7.85 -3.13
N TYR A 126 8.75 7.68 -3.45
CA TYR A 126 8.35 6.77 -4.52
C TYR A 126 8.56 7.37 -5.92
N LYS A 127 8.50 8.68 -6.07
CA LYS A 127 8.95 9.31 -7.31
C LYS A 127 10.41 8.97 -7.60
N ALA A 128 11.27 9.08 -6.58
CA ALA A 128 12.69 8.76 -6.72
C ALA A 128 12.92 7.28 -7.04
N LEU A 129 12.23 6.39 -6.32
CA LEU A 129 12.37 4.94 -6.52
C LEU A 129 11.83 4.46 -7.87
N ASN A 130 10.89 5.20 -8.46
CA ASN A 130 10.28 4.83 -9.74
C ASN A 130 11.06 5.27 -10.97
N LYS A 131 12.14 6.01 -10.78
CA LYS A 131 12.98 6.46 -11.89
C LYS A 131 13.81 5.34 -12.54
#